data_eeaf184a2de94c11d15848fcc84145e3
#
_entry.id   eeaf184a2de94c11d15848fcc84145e3
#
_cell.length_a   1.000
_cell.length_b   1.000
_cell.length_c   1.000
_cell.angle_alpha   90.00
_cell.angle_beta   90.00
_cell.angle_gamma   90.00
#
_symmetry.space_group_name_H-M   'P 1'
#
loop_
_entity.id
_entity.type
_entity.pdbx_description
1 polymer ?
#
loop_
_entity_poly.entity_id
_entity_poly.type
_entity_poly.pdbx_seq_one_letter_code
_entity_poly.pdbx_strand_id
1 'polypeptide(L)'
;MKIEKQAVLKALENITVPGEGQNMVESGAIKNVQIFGDEVEIDITISNPSLQARKKTEVEILKIIHREVYEKAKIKINIKVDAAAAKPKTNEIKGKPIPGIKNIIAVASGKGGVGKSTVTANIAVTLAKMGFKVGVLDADIYGPSMPIMFDVAMEKPLAVNVNGKSKMKPVESYGVKMLSIGFFTAPSQAVIWRGPMASKALNQMIFDAHWGDIDFMLIDLPPGTGDIHLSIMQAMPVTGAVIVSTPQEVALADAKKGVAMFQQDSINVPVLGIVENMAYFTPEELPENKYYIFGKEGAKHLAEDLNVPFLGEIPLIQSIREAGDIGRPAAMQTASEIEAAFEILTKNVVQEVVSRNKSLPPTEAIKITTMAGCSTVNKK
;
A
#
# COMPACT_ATOMS: atom_id res chain seq x y z
N MET A 1 47.05 -15.15 34.13
CA MET A 1 45.74 -15.20 34.82
C MET A 1 44.88 -16.15 33.99
N LYS A 2 44.20 -17.13 34.60
CA LYS A 2 43.41 -18.11 33.84
C LYS A 2 42.02 -17.50 33.60
N ILE A 3 41.63 -17.29 32.35
CA ILE A 3 40.27 -16.80 32.01
C ILE A 3 39.29 -17.92 32.36
N GLU A 4 38.23 -17.59 33.11
CA GLU A 4 37.19 -18.54 33.54
C GLU A 4 35.93 -18.35 32.71
N LYS A 5 35.27 -19.42 32.29
CA LYS A 5 34.03 -19.38 31.51
C LYS A 5 32.92 -18.64 32.22
N GLN A 6 32.80 -18.76 33.53
CA GLN A 6 31.78 -18.03 34.32
C GLN A 6 31.99 -16.52 34.29
N ALA A 7 33.25 -16.04 34.34
CA ALA A 7 33.57 -14.63 34.24
C ALA A 7 33.18 -14.05 32.85
N VAL A 8 33.40 -14.80 31.78
CA VAL A 8 32.98 -14.40 30.44
C VAL A 8 31.46 -14.33 30.31
N LEU A 9 30.74 -15.34 30.79
CA LEU A 9 29.25 -15.33 30.76
C LEU A 9 28.67 -14.17 31.57
N LYS A 10 29.22 -13.91 32.79
CA LYS A 10 28.78 -12.79 33.62
C LYS A 10 29.01 -11.42 32.97
N ALA A 11 30.12 -11.26 32.27
CA ALA A 11 30.37 -10.04 31.47
C ALA A 11 29.37 -9.86 30.36
N LEU A 12 28.97 -10.95 29.68
CA LEU A 12 28.00 -10.94 28.55
C LEU A 12 26.56 -10.69 28.99
N GLU A 13 26.21 -10.85 30.28
CA GLU A 13 24.89 -10.45 30.83
C GLU A 13 24.63 -8.94 30.72
N ASN A 14 25.69 -8.14 30.67
CA ASN A 14 25.59 -6.69 30.53
C ASN A 14 25.34 -6.23 29.06
N ILE A 15 25.23 -7.14 28.10
CA ILE A 15 24.98 -6.82 26.68
C ILE A 15 23.56 -7.20 26.33
N THR A 16 22.82 -6.23 25.79
CA THR A 16 21.46 -6.46 25.29
C THR A 16 21.49 -6.89 23.82
N VAL A 17 20.77 -7.96 23.48
CA VAL A 17 20.65 -8.41 22.08
C VAL A 17 19.91 -7.36 21.28
N PRO A 18 20.48 -6.88 20.14
CA PRO A 18 19.84 -5.86 19.32
C PRO A 18 18.48 -6.30 18.80
N GLY A 19 17.41 -5.60 19.21
CA GLY A 19 16.03 -5.85 18.78
C GLY A 19 15.21 -6.77 19.69
N GLU A 20 15.77 -7.39 20.74
CA GLU A 20 15.07 -8.33 21.61
C GLU A 20 14.79 -7.81 23.01
N GLY A 21 15.49 -6.76 23.46
CA GLY A 21 15.29 -6.14 24.76
C GLY A 21 15.71 -6.99 25.98
N GLN A 22 16.24 -8.20 25.74
CA GLN A 22 16.78 -9.12 26.73
C GLN A 22 18.31 -9.16 26.67
N ASN A 23 18.99 -9.55 27.76
CA ASN A 23 20.43 -9.71 27.71
C ASN A 23 20.86 -10.98 26.95
N MET A 24 22.15 -11.06 26.57
CA MET A 24 22.67 -12.13 25.72
C MET A 24 22.59 -13.52 26.34
N VAL A 25 22.60 -13.60 27.66
CA VAL A 25 22.53 -14.88 28.39
C VAL A 25 21.08 -15.34 28.51
N GLU A 26 20.18 -14.45 28.94
CA GLU A 26 18.76 -14.76 29.09
C GLU A 26 18.04 -15.03 27.76
N SER A 27 18.44 -14.35 26.69
CA SER A 27 17.89 -14.57 25.34
C SER A 27 18.32 -15.90 24.71
N GLY A 28 19.30 -16.61 25.31
CA GLY A 28 19.88 -17.80 24.71
C GLY A 28 20.67 -17.53 23.41
N ALA A 29 21.08 -16.28 23.20
CA ALA A 29 21.87 -15.89 22.03
C ALA A 29 23.25 -16.54 22.01
N ILE A 30 23.84 -16.81 23.19
CA ILE A 30 25.12 -17.48 23.33
C ILE A 30 24.93 -18.99 23.15
N LYS A 31 25.55 -19.56 22.12
CA LYS A 31 25.48 -20.99 21.83
C LYS A 31 26.65 -21.76 22.41
N ASN A 32 27.85 -21.16 22.40
CA ASN A 32 29.04 -21.80 22.91
C ASN A 32 30.06 -20.75 23.36
N VAL A 33 30.83 -21.08 24.38
CA VAL A 33 32.01 -20.32 24.84
C VAL A 33 33.12 -21.29 25.11
N GLN A 34 34.24 -21.18 24.39
CA GLN A 34 35.46 -21.98 24.54
C GLN A 34 36.63 -21.08 24.91
N ILE A 35 37.51 -21.58 25.77
CA ILE A 35 38.65 -20.81 26.28
C ILE A 35 39.89 -21.66 26.12
N PHE A 36 40.88 -21.14 25.39
CA PHE A 36 42.17 -21.74 25.14
C PHE A 36 43.27 -20.79 25.62
N GLY A 37 43.60 -20.87 26.93
CA GLY A 37 44.60 -19.99 27.54
C GLY A 37 44.14 -18.52 27.62
N ASP A 38 44.67 -17.67 26.74
CA ASP A 38 44.32 -16.25 26.59
C ASP A 38 43.36 -15.99 25.40
N GLU A 39 42.96 -17.04 24.67
CA GLU A 39 42.01 -16.95 23.56
C GLU A 39 40.61 -17.38 24.00
N VAL A 40 39.61 -16.57 23.65
CA VAL A 40 38.20 -16.80 23.96
C VAL A 40 37.42 -16.85 22.64
N GLU A 41 36.85 -18.00 22.31
CA GLU A 41 35.99 -18.20 21.16
C GLU A 41 34.50 -18.20 21.60
N ILE A 42 33.68 -17.37 20.99
CA ILE A 42 32.26 -17.20 21.35
C ILE A 42 31.40 -17.39 20.12
N ASP A 43 30.52 -18.39 20.15
CA ASP A 43 29.51 -18.60 19.13
C ASP A 43 28.19 -17.99 19.59
N ILE A 44 27.68 -17.04 18.82
CA ILE A 44 26.41 -16.39 19.09
C ILE A 44 25.44 -16.47 17.93
N THR A 45 24.17 -16.48 18.24
CA THR A 45 23.10 -16.42 17.24
C THR A 45 22.24 -15.21 17.51
N ILE A 46 22.06 -14.35 16.50
CA ILE A 46 21.20 -13.16 16.59
C ILE A 46 20.10 -13.25 15.55
N SER A 47 18.93 -12.69 15.88
CA SER A 47 17.77 -12.64 14.97
C SER A 47 17.86 -11.53 13.92
N ASN A 48 18.62 -10.45 14.20
CA ASN A 48 18.74 -9.31 13.31
C ASN A 48 19.83 -9.51 12.23
N PRO A 49 19.46 -9.61 10.92
CA PRO A 49 20.40 -9.87 9.85
C PRO A 49 21.29 -8.69 9.44
N SER A 50 21.02 -7.47 9.95
CA SER A 50 21.71 -6.27 9.49
C SER A 50 23.23 -6.29 9.81
N LEU A 51 24.03 -5.82 8.88
CA LEU A 51 25.48 -5.71 9.05
C LEU A 51 25.85 -4.77 10.23
N GLN A 52 25.04 -3.75 10.48
CA GLN A 52 25.18 -2.83 11.59
C GLN A 52 24.97 -3.52 12.94
N ALA A 53 23.93 -4.37 13.06
CA ALA A 53 23.66 -5.13 14.29
C ALA A 53 24.81 -6.07 14.59
N ARG A 54 25.32 -6.80 13.60
CA ARG A 54 26.49 -7.70 13.75
C ARG A 54 27.71 -6.96 14.25
N LYS A 55 28.11 -5.87 13.57
CA LYS A 55 29.29 -5.08 13.96
C LYS A 55 29.14 -4.44 15.34
N LYS A 56 27.94 -3.95 15.67
CA LYS A 56 27.67 -3.37 16.99
C LYS A 56 27.83 -4.41 18.09
N THR A 57 27.23 -5.58 17.92
CA THR A 57 27.32 -6.70 18.87
C THR A 57 28.76 -7.17 19.03
N GLU A 58 29.51 -7.31 17.94
CA GLU A 58 30.92 -7.69 17.98
C GLU A 58 31.75 -6.69 18.77
N VAL A 59 31.60 -5.39 18.53
CA VAL A 59 32.32 -4.33 19.23
C VAL A 59 31.96 -4.27 20.71
N GLU A 60 30.69 -4.48 21.07
CA GLU A 60 30.25 -4.47 22.47
C GLU A 60 30.83 -5.67 23.24
N ILE A 61 30.85 -6.86 22.65
CA ILE A 61 31.46 -8.05 23.24
C ILE A 61 32.96 -7.85 23.46
N LEU A 62 33.67 -7.36 22.43
CA LEU A 62 35.10 -7.07 22.54
C LEU A 62 35.39 -6.10 23.71
N LYS A 63 34.64 -4.98 23.77
CA LYS A 63 34.83 -3.95 24.80
C LYS A 63 34.59 -4.50 26.23
N ILE A 64 33.54 -5.28 26.40
CA ILE A 64 33.15 -5.73 27.74
C ILE A 64 34.11 -6.80 28.27
N ILE A 65 34.55 -7.73 27.40
CA ILE A 65 35.50 -8.77 27.80
C ILE A 65 36.87 -8.16 28.11
N HIS A 66 37.34 -7.22 27.29
CA HIS A 66 38.62 -6.53 27.60
C HIS A 66 38.54 -5.71 28.90
N ARG A 67 37.39 -5.14 29.21
CA ARG A 67 37.21 -4.31 30.44
C ARG A 67 37.02 -5.13 31.70
N GLU A 68 36.22 -6.22 31.63
CA GLU A 68 35.74 -6.92 32.83
C GLU A 68 36.40 -8.30 33.05
N VAL A 69 36.98 -8.89 32.00
CA VAL A 69 37.56 -10.22 32.10
C VAL A 69 39.10 -10.22 32.00
N TYR A 70 39.62 -9.78 30.84
CA TYR A 70 41.04 -9.67 30.64
C TYR A 70 41.38 -8.74 29.46
N GLU A 71 42.16 -7.68 29.72
CA GLU A 71 42.51 -6.64 28.75
C GLU A 71 43.25 -7.13 27.50
N LYS A 72 44.06 -8.21 27.62
CA LYS A 72 44.86 -8.78 26.53
C LYS A 72 44.27 -10.06 25.98
N ALA A 73 43.00 -10.36 26.25
CA ALA A 73 42.34 -11.54 25.67
C ALA A 73 42.24 -11.45 24.14
N LYS A 74 42.56 -12.54 23.49
CA LYS A 74 42.31 -12.70 22.05
C LYS A 74 40.90 -13.25 21.87
N ILE A 75 39.99 -12.43 21.30
CA ILE A 75 38.60 -12.78 21.22
C ILE A 75 38.22 -13.07 19.78
N LYS A 76 37.65 -14.24 19.53
CA LYS A 76 37.11 -14.68 18.26
C LYS A 76 35.60 -14.84 18.40
N ILE A 77 34.81 -14.09 17.62
CA ILE A 77 33.37 -14.09 17.72
C ILE A 77 32.79 -14.62 16.40
N ASN A 78 32.02 -15.68 16.48
CA ASN A 78 31.34 -16.29 15.34
C ASN A 78 29.83 -15.91 15.48
N ILE A 79 29.36 -15.01 14.61
CA ILE A 79 27.96 -14.55 14.61
C ILE A 79 27.18 -15.28 13.53
N LYS A 80 26.28 -16.16 13.93
CA LYS A 80 25.28 -16.77 13.05
C LYS A 80 23.98 -15.97 13.10
N VAL A 81 23.29 -15.85 11.97
CA VAL A 81 21.96 -15.26 11.91
C VAL A 81 20.96 -16.37 11.74
N ASP A 82 20.08 -16.52 12.73
CA ASP A 82 18.94 -17.41 12.62
C ASP A 82 17.72 -16.63 12.14
N ALA A 83 17.56 -16.60 10.83
CA ALA A 83 16.39 -15.96 10.20
C ALA A 83 15.05 -16.67 10.55
N ALA A 84 15.11 -17.92 11.04
CA ALA A 84 13.94 -18.69 11.44
C ALA A 84 13.48 -18.36 12.88
N ALA A 85 14.37 -17.82 13.72
CA ALA A 85 14.01 -17.36 15.07
C ALA A 85 13.38 -15.95 15.09
N ALA A 86 13.52 -15.19 14.03
CA ALA A 86 12.69 -14.02 13.78
C ALA A 86 11.27 -14.53 13.43
N LYS A 87 10.47 -14.92 14.44
CA LYS A 87 9.02 -14.75 14.28
C LYS A 87 8.87 -13.32 13.79
N PRO A 88 8.23 -13.09 12.62
CA PRO A 88 7.89 -11.73 12.25
C PRO A 88 7.12 -11.22 13.48
N LYS A 89 7.68 -10.29 14.23
CA LYS A 89 6.87 -9.35 14.97
C LYS A 89 6.11 -8.68 13.83
N THR A 90 4.95 -9.21 13.50
CA THR A 90 3.92 -8.46 12.84
C THR A 90 3.84 -7.20 13.67
N ASN A 91 4.51 -6.16 13.23
CA ASN A 91 4.27 -4.83 13.74
C ASN A 91 2.82 -4.61 13.39
N GLU A 92 1.93 -4.93 14.32
CA GLU A 92 0.50 -4.72 14.21
C GLU A 92 0.30 -3.25 13.99
N ILE A 93 -0.05 -2.97 12.79
CA ILE A 93 -0.24 -1.64 12.28
C ILE A 93 -1.70 -1.32 12.54
N LYS A 94 -1.96 -0.55 13.57
CA LYS A 94 -3.31 -0.11 13.98
C LYS A 94 -3.57 1.29 13.44
N GLY A 95 -4.04 1.41 12.22
CA GLY A 95 -4.79 2.59 11.81
C GLY A 95 -6.19 2.54 12.41
N LYS A 96 -6.84 3.69 12.51
CA LYS A 96 -8.22 3.73 12.99
C LYS A 96 -9.14 3.19 11.90
N PRO A 97 -9.95 2.16 12.17
CA PRO A 97 -11.01 1.79 11.23
C PRO A 97 -11.90 3.01 10.99
N ILE A 98 -12.33 3.20 9.76
CA ILE A 98 -13.30 4.27 9.45
C ILE A 98 -14.68 3.67 9.74
N PRO A 99 -15.40 4.19 10.74
CA PRO A 99 -16.69 3.62 11.11
C PRO A 99 -17.65 3.59 9.91
N GLY A 100 -18.28 2.45 9.70
CA GLY A 100 -19.27 2.25 8.64
C GLY A 100 -18.70 1.81 7.29
N ILE A 101 -17.37 1.78 7.08
CA ILE A 101 -16.76 1.33 5.83
C ILE A 101 -16.26 -0.10 5.99
N LYS A 102 -16.74 -1.04 5.13
CA LYS A 102 -16.42 -2.46 5.22
C LYS A 102 -15.17 -2.83 4.44
N ASN A 103 -15.06 -2.38 3.19
CA ASN A 103 -13.95 -2.71 2.30
C ASN A 103 -13.40 -1.45 1.66
N ILE A 104 -12.08 -1.29 1.68
CA ILE A 104 -11.38 -0.16 1.06
C ILE A 104 -10.47 -0.72 -0.03
N ILE A 105 -10.73 -0.34 -1.28
CA ILE A 105 -9.99 -0.80 -2.46
C ILE A 105 -9.18 0.37 -3.00
N ALA A 106 -7.87 0.26 -3.01
CA ALA A 106 -6.99 1.21 -3.67
C ALA A 106 -6.92 0.90 -5.17
N VAL A 107 -7.24 1.86 -6.03
CA VAL A 107 -7.04 1.74 -7.47
C VAL A 107 -5.80 2.53 -7.85
N ALA A 108 -4.79 1.85 -8.35
CA ALA A 108 -3.48 2.39 -8.63
C ALA A 108 -3.05 2.15 -10.08
N SER A 109 -2.11 2.93 -10.55
CA SER A 109 -1.43 2.69 -11.82
C SER A 109 0.04 3.09 -11.71
N GLY A 110 0.92 2.36 -12.38
CA GLY A 110 2.34 2.71 -12.41
C GLY A 110 2.62 3.97 -13.22
N LYS A 111 1.76 4.31 -14.16
CA LYS A 111 1.92 5.42 -15.12
C LYS A 111 0.63 6.21 -15.26
N GLY A 112 0.73 7.51 -15.54
CA GLY A 112 -0.40 8.36 -15.93
C GLY A 112 -0.92 8.03 -17.33
N GLY A 113 -2.22 8.27 -17.56
CA GLY A 113 -2.85 8.11 -18.88
C GLY A 113 -3.30 6.69 -19.23
N VAL A 114 -3.20 5.71 -18.33
CA VAL A 114 -3.68 4.34 -18.55
C VAL A 114 -5.20 4.17 -18.30
N GLY A 115 -5.90 5.24 -17.94
CA GLY A 115 -7.35 5.22 -17.67
C GLY A 115 -7.74 4.73 -16.29
N LYS A 116 -6.86 4.84 -15.29
CA LYS A 116 -7.11 4.48 -13.89
C LYS A 116 -8.43 5.05 -13.37
N SER A 117 -8.62 6.36 -13.47
CA SER A 117 -9.83 7.05 -12.97
C SER A 117 -11.09 6.64 -13.72
N THR A 118 -10.99 6.39 -15.04
CA THR A 118 -12.09 5.84 -15.84
C THR A 118 -12.51 4.46 -15.33
N VAL A 119 -11.54 3.58 -15.06
CA VAL A 119 -11.80 2.24 -14.51
C VAL A 119 -12.42 2.37 -13.11
N THR A 120 -11.88 3.24 -12.25
CA THR A 120 -12.39 3.48 -10.90
C THR A 120 -13.85 3.96 -10.93
N ALA A 121 -14.17 4.95 -11.76
CA ALA A 121 -15.52 5.51 -11.90
C ALA A 121 -16.53 4.45 -12.34
N ASN A 122 -16.15 3.64 -13.33
CA ASN A 122 -17.03 2.61 -13.88
C ASN A 122 -17.24 1.43 -12.93
N ILE A 123 -16.20 0.99 -12.19
CA ILE A 123 -16.36 0.00 -11.11
C ILE A 123 -17.30 0.56 -10.02
N ALA A 124 -17.16 1.84 -9.64
CA ALA A 124 -18.00 2.45 -8.61
C ALA A 124 -19.49 2.43 -8.97
N VAL A 125 -19.85 2.89 -10.17
CA VAL A 125 -21.25 2.89 -10.60
C VAL A 125 -21.79 1.48 -10.82
N THR A 126 -20.96 0.56 -11.29
CA THR A 126 -21.35 -0.86 -11.44
C THR A 126 -21.64 -1.50 -10.09
N LEU A 127 -20.82 -1.27 -9.06
CA LEU A 127 -21.10 -1.71 -7.70
C LEU A 127 -22.41 -1.11 -7.15
N ALA A 128 -22.67 0.19 -7.43
CA ALA A 128 -23.93 0.84 -7.02
C ALA A 128 -25.13 0.20 -7.75
N LYS A 129 -25.03 -0.10 -9.05
CA LYS A 129 -26.06 -0.84 -9.83
C LYS A 129 -26.30 -2.25 -9.28
N MET A 130 -25.29 -2.90 -8.72
CA MET A 130 -25.40 -4.19 -8.05
C MET A 130 -26.06 -4.09 -6.65
N GLY A 131 -26.40 -2.90 -6.19
CA GLY A 131 -27.07 -2.65 -4.91
C GLY A 131 -26.15 -2.44 -3.71
N PHE A 132 -24.83 -2.32 -3.92
CA PHE A 132 -23.89 -2.00 -2.85
C PHE A 132 -23.89 -0.49 -2.53
N LYS A 133 -23.62 -0.17 -1.27
CA LYS A 133 -23.35 1.21 -0.83
C LYS A 133 -21.89 1.54 -1.16
N VAL A 134 -21.67 2.51 -2.06
CA VAL A 134 -20.36 2.81 -2.64
C VAL A 134 -19.88 4.20 -2.27
N GLY A 135 -18.62 4.30 -1.89
CA GLY A 135 -17.88 5.53 -1.73
C GLY A 135 -16.72 5.63 -2.71
N VAL A 136 -16.40 6.83 -3.18
CA VAL A 136 -15.20 7.14 -3.97
C VAL A 136 -14.43 8.26 -3.29
N LEU A 137 -13.16 8.03 -3.01
CA LEU A 137 -12.21 9.04 -2.60
C LEU A 137 -11.26 9.30 -3.77
N ASP A 138 -11.41 10.45 -4.41
CA ASP A 138 -10.47 10.92 -5.43
C ASP A 138 -9.26 11.56 -4.75
N ALA A 139 -8.18 10.80 -4.70
CA ALA A 139 -6.92 11.18 -4.09
C ALA A 139 -5.86 11.63 -5.10
N ASP A 140 -6.23 11.73 -6.39
CA ASP A 140 -5.34 12.27 -7.42
C ASP A 140 -5.30 13.80 -7.35
N ILE A 141 -4.41 14.31 -6.50
CA ILE A 141 -4.25 15.75 -6.24
C ILE A 141 -3.70 16.53 -7.43
N TYR A 142 -3.07 15.87 -8.38
CA TYR A 142 -2.48 16.52 -9.54
C TYR A 142 -3.45 16.66 -10.71
N GLY A 143 -4.44 15.76 -10.77
CA GLY A 143 -5.43 15.75 -11.84
C GLY A 143 -6.77 15.16 -11.38
N PRO A 144 -7.46 15.79 -10.40
CA PRO A 144 -8.71 15.27 -9.89
C PRO A 144 -9.77 15.25 -10.99
N SER A 145 -10.16 14.07 -11.44
CA SER A 145 -11.04 13.87 -12.58
C SER A 145 -12.44 13.38 -12.21
N MET A 146 -12.61 12.82 -11.02
CA MET A 146 -13.89 12.23 -10.60
C MET A 146 -15.06 13.22 -10.62
N PRO A 147 -14.93 14.50 -10.18
CA PRO A 147 -16.03 15.44 -10.26
C PRO A 147 -16.55 15.67 -11.69
N ILE A 148 -15.67 15.64 -12.69
CA ILE A 148 -16.05 15.77 -14.10
C ILE A 148 -16.74 14.49 -14.56
N MET A 149 -16.17 13.32 -14.29
CA MET A 149 -16.69 12.02 -14.71
C MET A 149 -18.07 11.67 -14.13
N PHE A 150 -18.48 12.35 -13.07
CA PHE A 150 -19.78 12.15 -12.40
C PHE A 150 -20.75 13.33 -12.55
N ASP A 151 -20.44 14.30 -13.41
CA ASP A 151 -21.22 15.52 -13.65
C ASP A 151 -21.51 16.33 -12.35
N VAL A 152 -20.52 16.42 -11.47
CA VAL A 152 -20.62 17.14 -10.19
C VAL A 152 -19.48 18.12 -9.98
N ALA A 153 -18.83 18.57 -11.05
CA ALA A 153 -17.67 19.47 -10.98
C ALA A 153 -17.99 20.82 -10.30
N MET A 154 -19.26 21.27 -10.37
CA MET A 154 -19.73 22.52 -9.75
C MET A 154 -20.29 22.31 -8.34
N GLU A 155 -20.46 21.06 -7.91
CA GLU A 155 -20.96 20.72 -6.59
C GLU A 155 -19.86 20.92 -5.52
N LYS A 156 -20.30 21.08 -4.27
CA LYS A 156 -19.40 21.16 -3.12
C LYS A 156 -19.93 20.35 -1.95
N PRO A 157 -19.05 19.66 -1.21
CA PRO A 157 -19.43 18.98 0.02
C PRO A 157 -20.05 19.97 1.02
N LEU A 158 -21.20 19.62 1.57
CA LEU A 158 -21.90 20.43 2.57
C LEU A 158 -21.41 20.07 3.98
N ALA A 159 -21.44 21.05 4.90
CA ALA A 159 -21.22 20.79 6.31
C ALA A 159 -22.52 20.26 6.94
N VAL A 160 -22.43 19.14 7.65
CA VAL A 160 -23.54 18.55 8.42
C VAL A 160 -23.13 18.35 9.87
N ASN A 161 -24.07 18.51 10.80
CA ASN A 161 -23.82 18.22 12.21
C ASN A 161 -24.13 16.75 12.50
N VAL A 162 -23.11 16.02 12.92
CA VAL A 162 -23.22 14.61 13.32
C VAL A 162 -22.74 14.49 14.77
N ASN A 163 -23.64 14.20 15.69
CA ASN A 163 -23.35 14.07 17.12
C ASN A 163 -22.60 15.29 17.71
N GLY A 164 -23.02 16.50 17.35
CA GLY A 164 -22.43 17.76 17.83
C GLY A 164 -21.12 18.16 17.14
N LYS A 165 -20.65 17.39 16.14
CA LYS A 165 -19.44 17.69 15.36
C LYS A 165 -19.82 18.05 13.93
N SER A 166 -19.19 19.11 13.40
CA SER A 166 -19.30 19.44 11.98
C SER A 166 -18.52 18.41 11.15
N LYS A 167 -19.20 17.76 10.20
CA LYS A 167 -18.64 16.78 9.27
C LYS A 167 -18.93 17.20 7.84
N MET A 168 -18.07 16.78 6.89
CA MET A 168 -18.35 16.96 5.46
C MET A 168 -19.31 15.88 4.98
N LYS A 169 -20.41 16.28 4.34
CA LYS A 169 -21.29 15.35 3.62
C LYS A 169 -20.72 15.15 2.21
N PRO A 170 -20.39 13.90 1.81
CA PRO A 170 -19.97 13.61 0.45
C PRO A 170 -21.02 14.05 -0.57
N VAL A 171 -20.57 14.42 -1.76
CA VAL A 171 -21.45 14.65 -2.92
C VAL A 171 -21.94 13.29 -3.42
N GLU A 172 -23.19 13.22 -3.85
CA GLU A 172 -23.78 11.96 -4.34
C GLU A 172 -24.18 12.09 -5.81
N SER A 173 -23.71 11.15 -6.63
CA SER A 173 -24.12 11.05 -8.04
C SER A 173 -24.13 9.57 -8.44
N TYR A 174 -25.10 9.17 -9.26
CA TYR A 174 -25.30 7.77 -9.72
C TYR A 174 -25.27 6.71 -8.62
N GLY A 175 -25.76 7.05 -7.41
CA GLY A 175 -25.74 6.13 -6.24
C GLY A 175 -24.38 5.98 -5.57
N VAL A 176 -23.39 6.81 -5.94
CA VAL A 176 -22.05 6.82 -5.39
C VAL A 176 -21.83 8.08 -4.56
N LYS A 177 -21.34 7.91 -3.33
CA LYS A 177 -20.89 9.02 -2.48
C LYS A 177 -19.45 9.37 -2.81
N MET A 178 -19.14 10.63 -3.01
CA MET A 178 -17.83 11.05 -3.47
C MET A 178 -17.26 12.22 -2.69
N LEU A 179 -15.94 12.14 -2.42
CA LEU A 179 -15.11 13.28 -2.08
C LEU A 179 -13.90 13.32 -3.00
N SER A 180 -13.62 14.48 -3.52
CA SER A 180 -12.46 14.75 -4.37
C SER A 180 -11.77 16.03 -3.90
N ILE A 181 -10.45 16.04 -4.02
CA ILE A 181 -9.68 17.27 -3.81
C ILE A 181 -10.12 18.38 -4.78
N GLY A 182 -10.65 17.99 -5.95
CA GLY A 182 -11.20 18.91 -6.96
C GLY A 182 -12.38 19.76 -6.47
N PHE A 183 -13.11 19.35 -5.44
CA PHE A 183 -14.18 20.16 -4.87
C PHE A 183 -13.69 21.38 -4.09
N PHE A 184 -12.41 21.40 -3.69
CA PHE A 184 -11.81 22.44 -2.86
C PHE A 184 -10.91 23.39 -3.65
N THR A 185 -10.77 23.16 -4.95
CA THR A 185 -9.97 24.00 -5.85
C THR A 185 -10.85 24.55 -6.96
N ALA A 186 -10.65 25.81 -7.34
CA ALA A 186 -11.33 26.33 -8.53
C ALA A 186 -10.69 25.70 -9.79
N PRO A 187 -11.48 25.33 -10.81
CA PRO A 187 -10.94 24.69 -12.03
C PRO A 187 -9.86 25.51 -12.75
N SER A 188 -9.91 26.84 -12.62
CA SER A 188 -8.94 27.78 -13.20
C SER A 188 -7.76 28.10 -12.30
N GLN A 189 -7.71 27.58 -11.07
CA GLN A 189 -6.68 27.92 -10.10
C GLN A 189 -5.63 26.80 -10.02
N ALA A 190 -4.41 27.10 -10.43
CA ALA A 190 -3.27 26.24 -10.18
C ALA A 190 -2.91 26.26 -8.69
N VAL A 191 -3.22 25.19 -7.98
CA VAL A 191 -2.83 25.01 -6.57
C VAL A 191 -1.56 24.18 -6.52
N ILE A 192 -0.51 24.76 -5.94
CA ILE A 192 0.75 24.02 -5.72
C ILE A 192 0.59 23.18 -4.46
N TRP A 193 0.24 21.91 -4.62
CA TRP A 193 0.15 20.96 -3.52
C TRP A 193 1.54 20.53 -3.07
N ARG A 194 1.91 20.85 -1.82
CA ARG A 194 3.09 20.28 -1.18
C ARG A 194 2.67 19.04 -0.40
N GLY A 195 3.55 18.02 -0.33
CA GLY A 195 3.23 16.74 0.30
C GLY A 195 2.46 16.82 1.65
N PRO A 196 2.90 17.64 2.64
CA PRO A 196 2.19 17.78 3.91
C PRO A 196 0.79 18.39 3.79
N MET A 197 0.57 19.31 2.84
CA MET A 197 -0.76 19.91 2.59
C MET A 197 -1.71 18.89 1.98
N ALA A 198 -1.22 18.14 1.01
CA ALA A 198 -1.95 17.07 0.35
C ALA A 198 -2.38 15.99 1.34
N SER A 199 -1.45 15.49 2.14
CA SER A 199 -1.74 14.49 3.18
C SER A 199 -2.74 15.01 4.21
N LYS A 200 -2.67 16.28 4.60
CA LYS A 200 -3.65 16.89 5.51
C LYS A 200 -5.05 16.94 4.89
N ALA A 201 -5.18 17.38 3.63
CA ALA A 201 -6.45 17.46 2.94
C ALA A 201 -7.08 16.06 2.77
N LEU A 202 -6.28 15.07 2.37
CA LEU A 202 -6.72 13.68 2.28
C LEU A 202 -7.21 13.15 3.64
N ASN A 203 -6.45 13.37 4.71
CA ASN A 203 -6.88 12.98 6.07
C ASN A 203 -8.20 13.62 6.47
N GLN A 204 -8.44 14.90 6.13
CA GLN A 204 -9.71 15.56 6.39
C GLN A 204 -10.86 14.91 5.59
N MET A 205 -10.68 14.63 4.31
CA MET A 205 -11.69 13.94 3.49
C MET A 205 -11.99 12.52 4.01
N ILE A 206 -11.00 11.84 4.58
CA ILE A 206 -11.16 10.50 5.13
C ILE A 206 -11.90 10.53 6.47
N PHE A 207 -11.42 11.33 7.44
CA PHE A 207 -11.84 11.25 8.84
C PHE A 207 -12.86 12.28 9.27
N ASP A 208 -12.92 13.44 8.57
CA ASP A 208 -13.86 14.51 8.88
C ASP A 208 -15.10 14.48 7.97
N ALA A 209 -15.22 13.45 7.12
CA ALA A 209 -16.41 13.20 6.34
C ALA A 209 -17.42 12.29 7.08
N HIS A 210 -18.68 12.45 6.72
CA HIS A 210 -19.78 11.58 7.13
C HIS A 210 -20.15 10.64 5.98
N TRP A 211 -19.36 9.56 5.86
CA TRP A 211 -19.58 8.55 4.81
C TRP A 211 -20.83 7.70 5.05
N GLY A 212 -21.21 7.50 6.34
CA GLY A 212 -22.25 6.55 6.73
C GLY A 212 -21.82 5.10 6.44
N ASP A 213 -22.81 4.25 6.17
CA ASP A 213 -22.51 2.86 5.81
C ASP A 213 -22.06 2.75 4.36
N ILE A 214 -20.89 2.16 4.13
CA ILE A 214 -20.28 1.92 2.82
C ILE A 214 -19.82 0.46 2.76
N ASP A 215 -20.27 -0.27 1.75
CA ASP A 215 -19.83 -1.65 1.52
C ASP A 215 -18.46 -1.68 0.82
N PHE A 216 -18.27 -0.80 -0.16
CA PHE A 216 -17.03 -0.64 -0.91
C PHE A 216 -16.65 0.84 -1.04
N MET A 217 -15.47 1.19 -0.56
CA MET A 217 -14.83 2.47 -0.83
C MET A 217 -13.71 2.27 -1.83
N LEU A 218 -13.78 2.94 -2.97
CA LEU A 218 -12.71 2.99 -3.95
C LEU A 218 -11.87 4.25 -3.72
N ILE A 219 -10.56 4.09 -3.75
CA ILE A 219 -9.62 5.20 -3.66
C ILE A 219 -8.92 5.33 -5.01
N ASP A 220 -9.19 6.41 -5.73
CA ASP A 220 -8.48 6.73 -6.95
C ASP A 220 -7.14 7.39 -6.60
N LEU A 221 -6.05 6.62 -6.66
CA LEU A 221 -4.72 7.07 -6.26
C LEU A 221 -4.07 7.93 -7.37
N PRO A 222 -3.13 8.82 -7.05
CA PRO A 222 -2.28 9.44 -8.06
C PRO A 222 -1.51 8.37 -8.85
N PRO A 223 -1.06 8.65 -10.08
CA PRO A 223 -0.20 7.74 -10.81
C PRO A 223 1.19 7.61 -10.16
N GLY A 224 1.83 6.46 -10.34
CA GLY A 224 3.17 6.19 -9.82
C GLY A 224 3.18 5.55 -8.43
N THR A 225 4.30 5.71 -7.69
CA THR A 225 4.57 5.05 -6.40
C THR A 225 5.16 6.03 -5.38
N GLY A 226 4.61 7.24 -5.28
CA GLY A 226 5.12 8.32 -4.44
C GLY A 226 4.60 8.31 -2.99
N ASP A 227 5.05 9.29 -2.20
CA ASP A 227 4.75 9.44 -0.75
C ASP A 227 3.25 9.51 -0.41
N ILE A 228 2.42 9.93 -1.36
CA ILE A 228 0.97 10.03 -1.17
C ILE A 228 0.36 8.64 -0.99
N HIS A 229 0.82 7.64 -1.75
CA HIS A 229 0.40 6.25 -1.59
C HIS A 229 0.67 5.77 -0.17
N LEU A 230 1.88 5.99 0.34
CA LEU A 230 2.27 5.64 1.70
C LEU A 230 1.39 6.35 2.73
N SER A 231 1.13 7.65 2.54
CA SER A 231 0.29 8.44 3.45
C SER A 231 -1.13 7.89 3.55
N ILE A 232 -1.72 7.46 2.42
CA ILE A 232 -3.06 6.87 2.37
C ILE A 232 -3.07 5.49 3.04
N MET A 233 -2.09 4.64 2.72
CA MET A 233 -1.97 3.31 3.33
C MET A 233 -1.78 3.39 4.85
N GLN A 234 -1.12 4.44 5.34
CA GLN A 234 -0.96 4.71 6.78
C GLN A 234 -2.24 5.21 7.45
N ALA A 235 -3.04 5.97 6.70
CA ALA A 235 -4.26 6.57 7.23
C ALA A 235 -5.42 5.57 7.34
N MET A 236 -5.51 4.61 6.41
CA MET A 236 -6.66 3.72 6.24
C MET A 236 -6.28 2.25 6.16
N PRO A 237 -7.15 1.33 6.68
CA PRO A 237 -6.97 -0.11 6.55
C PRO A 237 -7.40 -0.57 5.15
N VAL A 238 -6.53 -0.41 4.15
CA VAL A 238 -6.83 -0.80 2.77
C VAL A 238 -6.98 -2.32 2.66
N THR A 239 -8.13 -2.77 2.17
CA THR A 239 -8.47 -4.19 2.02
C THR A 239 -7.64 -4.85 0.93
N GLY A 240 -7.38 -4.13 -0.17
CA GLY A 240 -6.55 -4.60 -1.26
C GLY A 240 -6.40 -3.55 -2.34
N ALA A 241 -5.51 -3.82 -3.30
CA ALA A 241 -5.18 -2.93 -4.40
C ALA A 241 -5.55 -3.54 -5.75
N VAL A 242 -6.13 -2.74 -6.64
CA VAL A 242 -6.35 -3.04 -8.06
C VAL A 242 -5.35 -2.22 -8.86
N ILE A 243 -4.60 -2.87 -9.76
CA ILE A 243 -3.60 -2.21 -10.60
C ILE A 243 -4.15 -2.08 -12.01
N VAL A 244 -4.22 -0.87 -12.53
CA VAL A 244 -4.66 -0.60 -13.91
C VAL A 244 -3.45 -0.33 -14.80
N SER A 245 -3.37 -1.02 -15.93
CA SER A 245 -2.34 -0.83 -16.95
C SER A 245 -2.93 -0.93 -18.35
N THR A 246 -2.16 -0.50 -19.34
CA THR A 246 -2.38 -0.83 -20.76
C THR A 246 -1.41 -1.94 -21.16
N PRO A 247 -1.62 -2.64 -22.32
CA PRO A 247 -0.73 -3.71 -22.76
C PRO A 247 0.69 -3.28 -23.15
N GLN A 248 1.00 -1.99 -23.18
CA GLN A 248 2.31 -1.47 -23.58
C GLN A 248 3.41 -1.84 -22.60
N GLU A 249 4.54 -2.31 -23.07
CA GLU A 249 5.71 -2.68 -22.27
C GLU A 249 6.14 -1.60 -21.24
N VAL A 250 6.12 -0.32 -21.66
CA VAL A 250 6.45 0.81 -20.76
C VAL A 250 5.45 0.92 -19.63
N ALA A 251 4.17 0.71 -19.88
CA ALA A 251 3.13 0.76 -18.85
C ALA A 251 3.21 -0.46 -17.92
N LEU A 252 3.51 -1.63 -18.48
CA LEU A 252 3.69 -2.89 -17.74
C LEU A 252 4.90 -2.82 -16.79
N ALA A 253 6.02 -2.25 -17.25
CA ALA A 253 7.20 -2.05 -16.41
C ALA A 253 6.89 -1.19 -15.16
N ASP A 254 6.06 -0.15 -15.31
CA ASP A 254 5.64 0.69 -14.19
C ASP A 254 4.53 0.02 -13.34
N ALA A 255 3.61 -0.75 -13.96
CA ALA A 255 2.63 -1.55 -13.22
C ALA A 255 3.30 -2.60 -12.33
N LYS A 256 4.38 -3.24 -12.80
CA LYS A 256 5.20 -4.15 -11.99
C LYS A 256 5.76 -3.47 -10.73
N LYS A 257 6.23 -2.22 -10.84
CA LYS A 257 6.68 -1.43 -9.68
C LYS A 257 5.52 -1.14 -8.72
N GLY A 258 4.32 -0.86 -9.26
CA GLY A 258 3.10 -0.66 -8.47
C GLY A 258 2.74 -1.91 -7.65
N VAL A 259 2.73 -3.08 -8.27
CA VAL A 259 2.51 -4.37 -7.57
C VAL A 259 3.55 -4.56 -6.48
N ALA A 260 4.84 -4.39 -6.81
CA ALA A 260 5.94 -4.55 -5.86
C ALA A 260 5.84 -3.59 -4.68
N MET A 261 5.35 -2.36 -4.89
CA MET A 261 5.12 -1.39 -3.81
C MET A 261 4.09 -1.92 -2.80
N PHE A 262 2.94 -2.43 -3.25
CA PHE A 262 1.91 -2.95 -2.34
C PHE A 262 2.35 -4.22 -1.62
N GLN A 263 3.21 -5.03 -2.23
CA GLN A 263 3.76 -6.27 -1.67
C GLN A 263 4.95 -6.05 -0.72
N GLN A 264 5.49 -4.82 -0.60
CA GLN A 264 6.58 -4.54 0.35
C GLN A 264 6.14 -4.85 1.79
N ASP A 265 7.02 -5.46 2.58
CA ASP A 265 6.76 -5.81 4.00
C ASP A 265 6.27 -4.62 4.83
N SER A 266 6.71 -3.41 4.48
CA SER A 266 6.32 -2.17 5.15
C SER A 266 4.90 -1.69 4.79
N ILE A 267 4.31 -2.17 3.70
CA ILE A 267 2.97 -1.82 3.22
C ILE A 267 2.02 -3.02 3.35
N ASN A 268 2.43 -4.16 2.82
CA ASN A 268 1.75 -5.46 2.92
C ASN A 268 0.23 -5.39 2.63
N VAL A 269 -0.13 -4.70 1.56
CA VAL A 269 -1.51 -4.62 1.07
C VAL A 269 -1.68 -5.67 -0.03
N PRO A 270 -2.63 -6.61 0.07
CA PRO A 270 -2.88 -7.61 -0.95
C PRO A 270 -3.21 -6.97 -2.30
N VAL A 271 -2.60 -7.44 -3.37
CA VAL A 271 -2.99 -7.08 -4.74
C VAL A 271 -4.14 -7.98 -5.17
N LEU A 272 -5.33 -7.39 -5.32
CA LEU A 272 -6.55 -8.08 -5.75
C LEU A 272 -6.46 -8.51 -7.21
N GLY A 273 -5.67 -7.79 -8.00
CA GLY A 273 -5.35 -8.17 -9.36
C GLY A 273 -5.03 -7.01 -10.27
N ILE A 274 -4.80 -7.34 -11.55
CA ILE A 274 -4.45 -6.40 -12.62
C ILE A 274 -5.59 -6.30 -13.62
N VAL A 275 -5.88 -5.08 -14.06
CA VAL A 275 -6.84 -4.74 -15.12
C VAL A 275 -6.06 -4.30 -16.36
N GLU A 276 -6.34 -4.90 -17.50
CA GLU A 276 -5.85 -4.43 -18.80
C GLU A 276 -6.86 -3.46 -19.41
N ASN A 277 -6.57 -2.18 -19.40
CA ASN A 277 -7.38 -1.17 -20.07
C ASN A 277 -6.83 -0.87 -21.45
N MET A 278 -7.71 -0.44 -22.37
CA MET A 278 -7.37 -0.19 -23.79
C MET A 278 -6.78 -1.44 -24.46
N ALA A 279 -7.32 -2.62 -24.13
CA ALA A 279 -6.79 -3.91 -24.53
C ALA A 279 -6.83 -4.12 -26.05
N TYR A 280 -7.91 -3.71 -26.67
CA TYR A 280 -8.09 -3.79 -28.13
C TYR A 280 -9.09 -2.72 -28.61
N PHE A 281 -9.04 -2.41 -29.89
CA PHE A 281 -10.00 -1.56 -30.58
C PHE A 281 -10.81 -2.39 -31.56
N THR A 282 -12.11 -2.21 -31.60
CA THR A 282 -13.01 -2.79 -32.61
C THR A 282 -13.71 -1.66 -33.34
N PRO A 283 -13.49 -1.51 -34.67
CA PRO A 283 -14.21 -0.53 -35.47
C PRO A 283 -15.70 -0.90 -35.57
N GLU A 284 -16.58 0.09 -35.61
CA GLU A 284 -18.02 -0.15 -35.78
C GLU A 284 -18.36 -0.83 -37.10
N GLU A 285 -17.58 -0.52 -38.15
CA GLU A 285 -17.75 -1.12 -39.51
C GLU A 285 -17.28 -2.58 -39.59
N LEU A 286 -16.46 -3.02 -38.63
CA LEU A 286 -15.86 -4.36 -38.59
C LEU A 286 -15.95 -4.94 -37.15
N PRO A 287 -17.14 -5.22 -36.64
CA PRO A 287 -17.35 -5.60 -35.25
C PRO A 287 -16.69 -6.91 -34.83
N GLU A 288 -16.38 -7.78 -35.81
CA GLU A 288 -15.67 -9.04 -35.54
C GLU A 288 -14.16 -8.90 -35.48
N ASN A 289 -13.60 -7.70 -35.83
CA ASN A 289 -12.17 -7.50 -35.91
C ASN A 289 -11.65 -6.78 -34.67
N LYS A 290 -10.66 -7.38 -34.02
CA LYS A 290 -9.94 -6.76 -32.88
C LYS A 290 -8.55 -6.31 -33.31
N TYR A 291 -8.25 -5.03 -33.07
CA TYR A 291 -6.96 -4.43 -33.35
C TYR A 291 -6.25 -4.13 -32.04
N TYR A 292 -5.10 -4.74 -31.84
CA TYR A 292 -4.30 -4.61 -30.60
C TYR A 292 -3.30 -3.45 -30.72
N ILE A 293 -3.82 -2.22 -30.69
CA ILE A 293 -3.05 -1.00 -30.94
C ILE A 293 -1.89 -0.82 -29.96
N PHE A 294 -2.12 -1.20 -28.70
CA PHE A 294 -1.14 -1.04 -27.61
C PHE A 294 -0.41 -2.34 -27.24
N GLY A 295 -0.61 -3.43 -27.95
CA GLY A 295 -0.13 -4.77 -27.63
C GLY A 295 -1.26 -5.70 -27.24
N LYS A 296 -0.97 -6.98 -27.07
CA LYS A 296 -1.94 -8.03 -26.82
C LYS A 296 -1.63 -8.75 -25.50
N GLU A 297 -2.62 -8.83 -24.61
CA GLU A 297 -2.57 -9.61 -23.37
C GLU A 297 -1.37 -9.29 -22.44
N GLY A 298 -0.76 -8.09 -22.57
CA GLY A 298 0.45 -7.75 -21.81
C GLY A 298 0.23 -7.72 -20.31
N ALA A 299 -0.87 -7.13 -19.85
CA ALA A 299 -1.19 -7.09 -18.42
C ALA A 299 -1.65 -8.46 -17.87
N LYS A 300 -2.23 -9.31 -18.73
CA LYS A 300 -2.57 -10.69 -18.39
C LYS A 300 -1.32 -11.53 -18.15
N HIS A 301 -0.35 -11.47 -19.05
CA HIS A 301 0.94 -12.15 -18.88
C HIS A 301 1.69 -11.60 -17.66
N LEU A 302 1.66 -10.28 -17.42
CA LEU A 302 2.25 -9.71 -16.22
C LEU A 302 1.58 -10.23 -14.94
N ALA A 303 0.27 -10.41 -14.93
CA ALA A 303 -0.46 -10.98 -13.79
C ALA A 303 -0.02 -12.43 -13.52
N GLU A 304 0.13 -13.23 -14.56
CA GLU A 304 0.66 -14.60 -14.48
C GLU A 304 2.10 -14.62 -13.93
N ASP A 305 2.99 -13.78 -14.47
CA ASP A 305 4.39 -13.67 -14.02
C ASP A 305 4.53 -13.27 -12.56
N LEU A 306 3.63 -12.41 -12.08
CA LEU A 306 3.63 -11.91 -10.70
C LEU A 306 2.78 -12.77 -9.75
N ASN A 307 2.14 -13.81 -10.27
CA ASN A 307 1.21 -14.67 -9.52
C ASN A 307 0.13 -13.86 -8.78
N VAL A 308 -0.48 -12.90 -9.48
CA VAL A 308 -1.63 -12.11 -9.02
C VAL A 308 -2.81 -12.32 -9.97
N PRO A 309 -4.07 -12.18 -9.50
CA PRO A 309 -5.23 -12.37 -10.36
C PRO A 309 -5.25 -11.41 -11.56
N PHE A 310 -5.71 -11.88 -12.72
CA PHE A 310 -6.10 -11.04 -13.85
C PHE A 310 -7.60 -10.76 -13.73
N LEU A 311 -7.97 -9.49 -13.55
CA LEU A 311 -9.35 -9.09 -13.29
C LEU A 311 -10.20 -8.94 -14.54
N GLY A 312 -9.56 -8.72 -15.68
CA GLY A 312 -10.22 -8.58 -16.97
C GLY A 312 -9.64 -7.49 -17.84
N GLU A 313 -10.18 -7.39 -19.05
CA GLU A 313 -9.79 -6.43 -20.07
C GLU A 313 -10.93 -5.48 -20.41
N ILE A 314 -10.60 -4.21 -20.67
CA ILE A 314 -11.54 -3.18 -21.12
C ILE A 314 -11.09 -2.72 -22.50
N PRO A 315 -11.97 -2.76 -23.51
CA PRO A 315 -11.64 -2.33 -24.85
C PRO A 315 -11.44 -0.81 -24.96
N LEU A 316 -10.71 -0.40 -25.98
CA LEU A 316 -10.59 1.00 -26.37
C LEU A 316 -11.81 1.36 -27.23
N ILE A 317 -12.80 2.03 -26.65
CA ILE A 317 -14.03 2.43 -27.34
C ILE A 317 -14.24 3.93 -27.18
N GLN A 318 -14.61 4.61 -28.28
CA GLN A 318 -14.81 6.06 -28.29
C GLN A 318 -15.87 6.50 -27.29
N SER A 319 -16.98 5.77 -27.15
CA SER A 319 -18.08 6.12 -26.24
C SER A 319 -17.69 6.02 -24.75
N ILE A 320 -16.62 5.29 -24.38
CA ILE A 320 -16.09 5.33 -22.99
C ILE A 320 -15.49 6.71 -22.72
N ARG A 321 -14.73 7.27 -23.66
CA ARG A 321 -14.18 8.62 -23.54
C ARG A 321 -15.29 9.65 -23.51
N GLU A 322 -16.22 9.60 -24.47
CA GLU A 322 -17.34 10.54 -24.56
C GLU A 322 -18.21 10.52 -23.31
N ALA A 323 -18.50 9.35 -22.77
CA ALA A 323 -19.23 9.18 -21.52
C ALA A 323 -18.53 9.89 -20.36
N GLY A 324 -17.19 9.74 -20.25
CA GLY A 324 -16.40 10.44 -19.24
C GLY A 324 -16.42 11.96 -19.40
N ASP A 325 -16.36 12.46 -20.64
CA ASP A 325 -16.36 13.89 -20.94
C ASP A 325 -17.70 14.57 -20.62
N ILE A 326 -18.84 13.86 -20.79
CA ILE A 326 -20.18 14.36 -20.45
C ILE A 326 -20.60 14.09 -19.01
N GLY A 327 -19.72 13.51 -18.19
CA GLY A 327 -19.97 13.22 -16.78
C GLY A 327 -20.92 12.05 -16.52
N ARG A 328 -21.08 11.13 -17.46
CA ARG A 328 -21.90 9.93 -17.33
C ARG A 328 -21.03 8.67 -17.50
N PRO A 329 -20.59 8.01 -16.42
CA PRO A 329 -19.73 6.84 -16.53
C PRO A 329 -20.25 5.80 -17.53
N ALA A 330 -19.36 5.25 -18.36
CA ALA A 330 -19.72 4.41 -19.50
C ALA A 330 -20.50 3.14 -19.13
N ALA A 331 -20.28 2.59 -17.93
CA ALA A 331 -21.05 1.47 -17.39
C ALA A 331 -22.54 1.78 -17.14
N MET A 332 -22.95 3.07 -17.30
CA MET A 332 -24.36 3.49 -17.26
C MET A 332 -25.07 3.33 -18.63
N GLN A 333 -24.36 2.92 -19.66
CA GLN A 333 -24.93 2.62 -20.99
C GLN A 333 -25.56 1.23 -20.93
N THR A 334 -26.88 1.16 -20.78
CA THR A 334 -27.61 -0.11 -20.62
C THR A 334 -27.56 -0.95 -21.90
N ALA A 335 -27.47 -2.28 -21.72
CA ALA A 335 -27.43 -3.29 -22.79
C ALA A 335 -26.28 -3.11 -23.79
N SER A 336 -25.15 -2.56 -23.36
CA SER A 336 -23.94 -2.36 -24.16
C SER A 336 -22.86 -3.38 -23.81
N GLU A 337 -21.94 -3.63 -24.76
CA GLU A 337 -20.74 -4.44 -24.50
C GLU A 337 -19.86 -3.82 -23.40
N ILE A 338 -19.89 -2.49 -23.28
CA ILE A 338 -19.16 -1.74 -22.25
C ILE A 338 -19.73 -2.05 -20.85
N GLU A 339 -21.06 -2.01 -20.72
CA GLU A 339 -21.71 -2.41 -19.47
C GLU A 339 -21.31 -3.83 -19.07
N ALA A 340 -21.38 -4.78 -20.01
CA ALA A 340 -21.04 -6.18 -19.77
C ALA A 340 -19.55 -6.33 -19.37
N ALA A 341 -18.63 -5.62 -20.02
CA ALA A 341 -17.21 -5.66 -19.69
C ALA A 341 -16.95 -5.14 -18.27
N PHE A 342 -17.52 -4.00 -17.89
CA PHE A 342 -17.39 -3.46 -16.52
C PHE A 342 -18.12 -4.32 -15.48
N GLU A 343 -19.21 -4.98 -15.84
CA GLU A 343 -19.91 -5.89 -14.93
C GLU A 343 -19.04 -7.12 -14.63
N ILE A 344 -18.42 -7.74 -15.62
CA ILE A 344 -17.49 -8.86 -15.48
C ILE A 344 -16.30 -8.42 -14.60
N LEU A 345 -15.66 -7.31 -14.95
CA LEU A 345 -14.54 -6.77 -14.19
C LEU A 345 -14.91 -6.55 -12.71
N THR A 346 -16.05 -5.90 -12.47
CA THR A 346 -16.51 -5.59 -11.11
C THR A 346 -16.84 -6.85 -10.31
N LYS A 347 -17.46 -7.86 -10.94
CA LYS A 347 -17.70 -9.17 -10.32
C LYS A 347 -16.40 -9.85 -9.89
N ASN A 348 -15.37 -9.80 -10.74
CA ASN A 348 -14.05 -10.34 -10.42
C ASN A 348 -13.41 -9.60 -9.24
N VAL A 349 -13.48 -8.26 -9.22
CA VAL A 349 -13.01 -7.46 -8.08
C VAL A 349 -13.72 -7.87 -6.78
N VAL A 350 -15.05 -7.99 -6.80
CA VAL A 350 -15.85 -8.41 -5.63
C VAL A 350 -15.44 -9.83 -5.18
N GLN A 351 -15.26 -10.74 -6.13
CA GLN A 351 -14.85 -12.12 -5.83
C GLN A 351 -13.49 -12.18 -5.15
N GLU A 352 -12.52 -11.38 -5.62
CA GLU A 352 -11.19 -11.29 -5.00
C GLU A 352 -11.24 -10.66 -3.59
N VAL A 353 -12.08 -9.65 -3.38
CA VAL A 353 -12.30 -9.10 -2.03
C VAL A 353 -12.91 -10.14 -1.10
N VAL A 354 -13.90 -10.91 -1.57
CA VAL A 354 -14.52 -11.98 -0.78
C VAL A 354 -13.51 -13.09 -0.46
N SER A 355 -12.71 -13.52 -1.44
CA SER A 355 -11.64 -14.50 -1.28
C SER A 355 -10.61 -14.05 -0.25
N ARG A 356 -10.16 -12.80 -0.38
CA ARG A 356 -9.23 -12.16 0.56
C ARG A 356 -9.80 -12.13 1.98
N ASN A 357 -11.05 -11.73 2.14
CA ASN A 357 -11.69 -11.59 3.46
C ASN A 357 -11.96 -12.96 4.15
N LYS A 358 -11.99 -14.05 3.38
CA LYS A 358 -12.06 -15.42 3.93
C LYS A 358 -10.69 -15.94 4.37
N SER A 359 -9.62 -15.56 3.66
CA SER A 359 -8.27 -16.12 3.84
C SER A 359 -7.37 -15.29 4.74
N LEU A 360 -7.62 -13.99 4.86
CA LEU A 360 -6.80 -13.04 5.61
C LEU A 360 -7.62 -12.36 6.73
N PRO A 361 -6.96 -11.96 7.84
CA PRO A 361 -7.60 -11.21 8.91
C PRO A 361 -8.11 -9.84 8.39
N PRO A 362 -9.02 -9.18 9.15
CA PRO A 362 -9.41 -7.80 8.86
C PRO A 362 -8.20 -6.90 8.71
N THR A 363 -8.24 -6.00 7.75
CA THR A 363 -7.13 -5.09 7.47
C THR A 363 -7.00 -4.06 8.57
N GLU A 364 -5.76 -3.80 8.96
CA GLU A 364 -5.41 -2.73 9.90
C GLU A 364 -4.56 -1.69 9.16
N ALA A 365 -4.67 -0.41 9.51
CA ALA A 365 -3.87 0.62 8.85
C ALA A 365 -2.41 0.62 9.33
N ILE A 366 -1.47 0.89 8.42
CA ILE A 366 -0.02 0.70 8.61
C ILE A 366 0.61 1.75 9.53
N LYS A 367 1.31 1.33 10.59
CA LYS A 367 2.28 2.18 11.30
C LYS A 367 3.66 1.99 10.68
N ILE A 368 4.08 2.92 9.86
CA ILE A 368 5.49 2.98 9.49
C ILE A 368 6.23 3.52 10.71
N THR A 369 7.00 2.69 11.38
CA THR A 369 8.05 3.17 12.26
C THR A 369 9.07 3.86 11.36
N THR A 370 9.04 5.19 11.34
CA THR A 370 10.16 5.97 10.80
C THR A 370 11.43 5.43 11.43
N MET A 371 12.37 4.97 10.60
CA MET A 371 13.72 4.67 11.07
C MET A 371 14.21 5.92 11.80
N ALA A 372 14.36 5.83 13.12
CA ALA A 372 15.05 6.82 13.93
C ALA A 372 16.50 6.85 13.46
N GLY A 373 16.82 7.77 12.57
CA GLY A 373 18.14 7.85 11.93
C GLY A 373 18.36 9.15 11.18
N CYS A 374 17.83 10.27 11.69
CA CYS A 374 18.39 11.60 11.39
C CYS A 374 18.60 12.32 12.73
N SER A 375 19.84 12.24 13.18
CA SER A 375 20.35 12.99 14.31
C SER A 375 20.05 14.48 14.15
N THR A 376 19.33 15.04 15.12
CA THR A 376 19.32 16.47 15.39
C THR A 376 20.76 16.93 15.59
N VAL A 377 21.28 17.67 14.61
CA VAL A 377 22.48 18.49 14.81
C VAL A 377 22.06 19.63 15.73
N ASN A 378 22.42 19.52 17.00
CA ASN A 378 22.39 20.64 17.93
C ASN A 378 23.36 21.70 17.43
N LYS A 379 22.86 22.80 16.92
CA LYS A 379 23.63 24.05 16.82
C LYS A 379 23.71 24.65 18.22
N LYS A 380 24.92 24.77 18.73
CA LYS A 380 25.28 25.75 19.75
C LYS A 380 25.22 27.12 19.16
#